data_66674521eea1f3b0f5da864250b7988b
#
_entry.id   66674521eea1f3b0f5da864250b7988b
#
_cell.length_a   1.000
_cell.length_b   1.000
_cell.length_c   1.000
_cell.angle_alpha   90.00
_cell.angle_beta   90.00
_cell.angle_gamma   90.00
#
_symmetry.space_group_name_H-M   'P 1'
#
loop_
_entity.id
_entity.type
_entity.pdbx_description
1 polymer ?
#
loop_
_entity_poly.entity_id
_entity_poly.type
_entity_poly.pdbx_seq_one_letter_code
_entity_poly.pdbx_strand_id
1 'polypeptide(L)' 'MHASVHSFSAPFITEQAALVAALDQAHARAFHSYFTQYILSDDARGYIAVDEGDYGALPRALLDRVVDTVPGKLSDEF' A
#
# COMPACT_ATOMS: atom_id res chain seq x y z
N MET A 1 23.43 -23.33 -4.21
CA MET A 1 24.05 -22.31 -4.62
C MET A 1 23.25 -21.18 -4.96
N HIS A 2 22.33 -21.27 -5.77
CA HIS A 2 21.49 -20.15 -6.13
C HIS A 2 20.76 -19.56 -4.97
N ALA A 3 20.42 -20.40 -4.02
CA ALA A 3 19.67 -19.93 -2.87
C ALA A 3 20.42 -18.88 -2.08
N SER A 4 21.75 -19.02 -1.98
CA SER A 4 22.46 -18.05 -1.18
C SER A 4 22.52 -16.70 -1.87
N VAL A 5 22.61 -16.70 -3.18
CA VAL A 5 22.60 -15.45 -3.91
C VAL A 5 21.26 -14.75 -3.76
N HIS A 6 20.21 -15.52 -3.84
CA HIS A 6 18.88 -14.96 -3.66
C HIS A 6 18.70 -14.40 -2.27
N SER A 7 19.32 -15.00 -1.29
CA SER A 7 19.17 -14.51 0.08
C SER A 7 19.69 -13.12 0.26
N PHE A 8 20.75 -12.78 -0.43
CA PHE A 8 21.32 -11.46 -0.27
C PHE A 8 20.44 -10.37 -0.80
N SER A 9 19.82 -10.59 -1.95
CA SER A 9 19.02 -9.53 -2.52
C SER A 9 17.57 -9.63 -2.12
N ALA A 10 17.14 -10.78 -1.60
CA ALA A 10 15.74 -11.01 -1.32
C ALA A 10 15.09 -9.97 -0.43
N PRO A 11 15.67 -9.53 0.69
CA PRO A 11 14.99 -8.54 1.53
C PRO A 11 14.68 -7.25 0.81
N PHE A 12 15.65 -6.75 0.05
CA PHE A 12 15.45 -5.51 -0.66
C PHE A 12 14.42 -5.66 -1.77
N ILE A 13 14.55 -6.72 -2.55
CA ILE A 13 13.61 -6.97 -3.64
C ILE A 13 12.21 -7.21 -3.08
N THR A 14 12.12 -7.91 -1.97
CA THR A 14 10.83 -8.18 -1.34
C THR A 14 10.14 -6.91 -0.91
N GLU A 15 10.89 -5.95 -0.37
CA GLU A 15 10.30 -4.69 0.03
C GLU A 15 9.77 -3.92 -1.16
N GLN A 16 10.51 -3.88 -2.24
CA GLN A 16 10.04 -3.21 -3.43
C GLN A 16 8.83 -3.90 -4.03
N ALA A 17 8.86 -5.23 -4.05
CA ALA A 17 7.74 -5.99 -4.57
C ALA A 17 6.49 -5.75 -3.73
N ALA A 18 6.65 -5.68 -2.41
CA ALA A 18 5.53 -5.43 -1.52
C ALA A 18 4.95 -4.03 -1.77
N LEU A 19 5.79 -3.05 -1.99
CA LEU A 19 5.33 -1.69 -2.26
C LEU A 19 4.57 -1.64 -3.59
N VAL A 20 5.11 -2.27 -4.63
CA VAL A 20 4.46 -2.31 -5.93
C VAL A 20 3.11 -3.01 -5.82
N ALA A 21 3.06 -4.13 -5.11
CA ALA A 21 1.81 -4.86 -4.94
C ALA A 21 0.78 -4.03 -4.19
N ALA A 22 1.19 -3.30 -3.16
CA ALA A 22 0.28 -2.46 -2.42
C ALA A 22 -0.23 -1.31 -3.28
N LEU A 23 0.65 -0.71 -4.09
CA LEU A 23 0.24 0.35 -5.00
C LEU A 23 -0.73 -0.16 -6.05
N ASP A 24 -0.44 -1.33 -6.64
CA ASP A 24 -1.34 -1.92 -7.61
C ASP A 24 -2.71 -2.17 -7.01
N GLN A 25 -2.75 -2.66 -5.79
CA GLN A 25 -4.01 -2.92 -5.10
C GLN A 25 -4.75 -1.62 -4.83
N ALA A 26 -4.02 -0.59 -4.41
CA ALA A 26 -4.62 0.71 -4.13
C ALA A 26 -5.20 1.32 -5.40
N HIS A 27 -4.48 1.23 -6.50
CA HIS A 27 -4.98 1.76 -7.77
C HIS A 27 -6.22 1.00 -8.22
N ALA A 28 -6.21 -0.33 -8.09
CA ALA A 28 -7.37 -1.13 -8.48
C ALA A 28 -8.60 -0.76 -7.67
N ARG A 29 -8.43 -0.57 -6.37
CA ARG A 29 -9.55 -0.19 -5.50
C ARG A 29 -10.02 1.22 -5.78
N ALA A 30 -9.09 2.12 -6.09
CA ALA A 30 -9.42 3.52 -6.31
C ALA A 30 -10.38 3.70 -7.48
N PHE A 31 -10.34 2.84 -8.49
CA PHE A 31 -11.24 2.93 -9.61
C PHE A 31 -12.70 2.78 -9.19
N HIS A 32 -12.93 2.09 -8.08
CA HIS A 32 -14.28 1.79 -7.62
C HIS A 32 -14.59 2.42 -6.28
N SER A 33 -13.82 3.41 -5.86
CA SER A 33 -13.97 3.98 -4.54
C SER A 33 -14.02 5.50 -4.59
N TYR A 34 -14.81 6.07 -3.71
CA TYR A 34 -14.82 7.51 -3.49
C TYR A 34 -13.72 7.92 -2.51
N PHE A 35 -13.15 6.95 -1.82
CA PHE A 35 -12.23 7.20 -0.72
C PHE A 35 -10.79 7.07 -1.14
N THR A 36 -9.92 7.81 -0.47
CA THR A 36 -8.50 7.71 -0.69
C THR A 36 -7.99 6.35 -0.21
N GLN A 37 -7.10 5.77 -1.00
CA GLN A 37 -6.38 4.56 -0.62
C GLN A 37 -5.04 4.98 -0.03
N TYR A 38 -4.69 4.41 1.11
CA TYR A 38 -3.41 4.71 1.76
C TYR A 38 -2.49 3.51 1.67
N ILE A 39 -1.22 3.79 1.42
CA ILE A 39 -0.19 2.76 1.48
C ILE A 39 0.53 2.95 2.80
N LEU A 40 0.49 1.93 3.64
CA LEU A 40 1.09 1.98 4.97
C LEU A 40 2.27 1.04 5.03
N SER A 41 3.31 1.45 5.74
CA SER A 41 4.39 0.53 6.05
C SER A 41 3.94 -0.43 7.15
N ASP A 42 4.31 -1.69 7.03
CA ASP A 42 3.91 -2.71 7.96
C ASP A 42 5.09 -3.64 8.23
N ASP A 43 5.43 -3.81 9.51
CA ASP A 43 6.61 -4.58 9.87
C ASP A 43 6.52 -6.04 9.42
N ALA A 44 5.32 -6.59 9.39
CA ALA A 44 5.15 -7.99 9.04
C ALA A 44 5.06 -8.22 7.54
N ARG A 45 4.42 -7.28 6.82
CA ARG A 45 4.11 -7.48 5.40
C ARG A 45 4.83 -6.53 4.46
N GLY A 46 5.59 -5.60 5.01
CA GLY A 46 6.27 -4.58 4.24
C GLY A 46 5.38 -3.39 3.96
N TYR A 47 4.39 -3.55 3.12
CA TYR A 47 3.44 -2.49 2.79
C TYR A 47 2.07 -3.07 2.59
N ILE A 48 1.05 -2.32 2.99
CA ILE A 48 -0.35 -2.72 2.82
C ILE A 48 -1.13 -1.54 2.28
N ALA A 49 -2.20 -1.83 1.55
CA ALA A 49 -3.12 -0.81 1.07
C ALA A 49 -4.39 -0.86 1.90
N VAL A 50 -4.85 0.30 2.36
CA VAL A 50 -6.09 0.39 3.12
C VAL A 50 -6.98 1.46 2.51
N ASP A 51 -8.27 1.25 2.58
CA ASP A 51 -9.28 2.17 2.09
C ASP A 51 -9.73 3.03 3.27
N GLU A 52 -9.70 4.34 3.08
CA GLU A 52 -10.11 5.26 4.14
C GLU A 52 -11.53 4.98 4.59
N GLY A 53 -12.39 4.56 3.67
CA GLY A 53 -13.78 4.27 3.99
C GLY A 53 -13.97 3.16 5.00
N ASP A 54 -13.00 2.26 5.13
CA ASP A 54 -13.08 1.17 6.10
C ASP A 54 -13.00 1.68 7.52
N TYR A 55 -12.45 2.87 7.72
CA TYR A 55 -12.23 3.40 9.06
C TYR A 55 -13.05 4.66 9.33
N GLY A 56 -13.75 5.17 8.33
CA GLY A 56 -14.40 6.47 8.45
C GLY A 56 -13.38 7.59 8.36
N ALA A 57 -12.35 7.52 9.15
CA ALA A 57 -11.17 8.38 9.07
C ALA A 57 -10.01 7.56 9.54
N LEU A 58 -8.87 7.73 8.92
CA LEU A 58 -7.72 6.90 9.28
C LEU A 58 -7.22 7.27 10.68
N PRO A 59 -7.10 6.27 11.58
CA PRO A 59 -6.60 6.54 12.93
C PRO A 59 -5.20 7.12 12.90
N ARG A 60 -4.90 7.96 13.90
CA ARG A 60 -3.62 8.63 13.95
C ARG A 60 -2.43 7.64 13.93
N ALA A 61 -2.58 6.53 14.63
CA ALA A 61 -1.50 5.54 14.67
C ALA A 61 -1.18 5.01 13.28
N LEU A 62 -2.17 4.92 12.40
CA LEU A 62 -1.94 4.48 11.03
C LEU A 62 -1.45 5.62 10.16
N LEU A 63 -1.88 6.85 10.44
CA LEU A 63 -1.42 8.00 9.66
C LEU A 63 0.10 8.13 9.71
N ASP A 64 0.69 7.80 10.84
CA ASP A 64 2.13 7.90 10.99
C ASP A 64 2.88 6.91 10.11
N ARG A 65 2.19 5.92 9.60
CA ARG A 65 2.81 4.89 8.76
C ARG A 65 2.55 5.09 7.28
N VAL A 66 1.79 6.11 6.92
CA VAL A 66 1.44 6.35 5.52
C VAL A 66 2.69 6.75 4.75
N VAL A 67 2.97 6.05 3.67
CA VAL A 67 4.09 6.36 2.79
C VAL A 67 3.64 6.88 1.44
N ASP A 68 2.38 6.62 1.07
CA ASP A 68 1.86 7.12 -0.19
C ASP A 68 0.33 7.08 -0.15
N THR A 69 -0.30 7.79 -1.06
CA THR A 69 -1.75 7.83 -1.15
C THR A 69 -2.19 7.75 -2.61
N VAL A 70 -3.38 7.18 -2.83
CA VAL A 70 -3.99 7.15 -4.15
C VAL A 70 -5.43 7.65 -4.00
N PRO A 71 -5.77 8.80 -4.58
CA PRO A 71 -7.13 9.34 -4.44
C PRO A 71 -8.15 8.45 -5.12
N GLY A 72 -9.33 8.39 -4.55
CA GLY A 72 -10.42 7.64 -5.14
C GLY A 72 -10.82 8.24 -6.48
N LYS A 73 -10.96 7.39 -7.48
CA LYS A 73 -11.26 7.86 -8.83
C LYS A 73 -12.69 8.33 -8.98
N LEU A 74 -13.60 7.76 -8.20
CA LEU A 74 -14.99 8.16 -8.31
C LEU A 74 -15.21 9.58 -7.86
N SER A 75 -14.45 10.06 -6.90
CA SER A 75 -14.60 11.43 -6.44
C SER A 75 -14.07 12.43 -7.45
N ASP A 76 -13.23 12.02 -8.36
CA ASP A 76 -12.70 12.90 -9.40
C ASP A 76 -13.64 13.08 -10.56
N GLU A 77 -14.74 12.39 -10.54
CA GLU A 77 -15.70 12.44 -11.64
C GLU A 77 -16.49 13.73 -11.66
N PHE A 78 -16.34 14.52 -10.66
CA PHE A 78 -17.04 15.78 -10.61
C PHE A 78 -16.16 16.94 -11.01
#